data_917a285f3110fd29308f9b3b5383555c
#
_entry.id   917a285f3110fd29308f9b3b5383555c
#
_cell.length_a   1.000
_cell.length_b   1.000
_cell.length_c   1.000
_cell.angle_alpha   90.00
_cell.angle_beta   90.00
_cell.angle_gamma   90.00
#
_symmetry.space_group_name_H-M   'P 1'
#
loop_
_entity.id
_entity.type
_entity.pdbx_description
1 polymer ?
#
loop_
_entity_poly.entity_id
_entity_poly.type
_entity_poly.pdbx_seq_one_letter_code
_entity_poly.pdbx_strand_id
1 'polypeptide(L)'
;MEPGRLQITFDCLDPARAGMFWAAALAYPAPDVEGWHNFLRSQGRSEEDLNATFAIEDPAGVRPRMFFQRVYEPKSVKNQVHLDLAAPAAHSLDRAGEIDAFVEQLIALGAHRLRAVKDDGYFVVMADPEENEFCVD
;
A
#
# COMPACT_ATOMS: atom_id res chain seq x y z
N MET A 1 9.31 18.34 -23.19
CA MET A 1 8.12 17.64 -22.63
C MET A 1 8.20 17.73 -21.12
N GLU A 2 7.15 18.23 -20.48
CA GLU A 2 7.08 18.20 -19.04
C GLU A 2 6.92 16.76 -18.54
N PRO A 3 7.55 16.39 -17.40
CA PRO A 3 7.39 15.05 -16.84
C PRO A 3 5.94 14.80 -16.43
N GLY A 4 5.42 13.63 -16.79
CA GLY A 4 4.11 13.18 -16.34
C GLY A 4 4.10 12.89 -14.84
N ARG A 5 2.97 13.10 -14.18
CA ARG A 5 2.79 12.66 -12.79
C ARG A 5 2.44 11.18 -12.77
N LEU A 6 3.08 10.43 -11.87
CA LEU A 6 2.77 9.03 -11.64
C LEU A 6 1.73 8.91 -10.53
N GLN A 7 0.67 8.18 -10.79
CA GLN A 7 -0.27 7.68 -9.79
C GLN A 7 -0.27 6.16 -9.87
N ILE A 8 -0.30 5.49 -8.73
CA ILE A 8 -0.45 4.03 -8.65
C ILE A 8 -1.89 3.76 -8.23
N THR A 9 -2.62 2.98 -9.04
CA THR A 9 -4.00 2.61 -8.75
C THR A 9 -4.08 1.11 -8.45
N PHE A 10 -4.70 0.77 -7.32
CA PHE A 10 -4.99 -0.59 -6.91
C PHE A 10 -6.47 -0.90 -7.10
N ASP A 11 -6.76 -2.02 -7.73
CA ASP A 11 -8.06 -2.65 -7.67
C ASP A 11 -8.14 -3.49 -6.39
N CYS A 12 -9.21 -3.33 -5.62
CA CYS A 12 -9.35 -3.98 -4.31
C CYS A 12 -10.82 -4.16 -3.94
N LEU A 13 -11.11 -5.03 -2.98
CA LEU A 13 -12.46 -5.22 -2.47
C LEU A 13 -12.85 -4.13 -1.47
N ASP A 14 -11.87 -3.65 -0.69
CA ASP A 14 -12.07 -2.64 0.36
C ASP A 14 -11.03 -1.51 0.23
N PRO A 15 -11.32 -0.46 -0.54
CA PRO A 15 -10.41 0.66 -0.77
C PRO A 15 -9.89 1.36 0.49
N ALA A 16 -10.74 1.59 1.48
CA ALA A 16 -10.32 2.26 2.71
C ALA A 16 -9.32 1.40 3.50
N ARG A 17 -9.57 0.10 3.61
CA ARG A 17 -8.64 -0.83 4.28
C ARG A 17 -7.30 -0.92 3.56
N ALA A 18 -7.32 -1.05 2.23
CA ALA A 18 -6.10 -1.05 1.43
C ALA A 18 -5.32 0.25 1.57
N GLY A 19 -6.01 1.39 1.51
CA GLY A 19 -5.40 2.71 1.65
C GLY A 19 -4.79 2.93 3.03
N MET A 20 -5.44 2.48 4.09
CA MET A 20 -4.90 2.58 5.46
C MET A 20 -3.63 1.75 5.63
N PHE A 21 -3.60 0.53 5.09
CA PHE A 21 -2.39 -0.30 5.09
C PHE A 21 -1.22 0.40 4.38
N TRP A 22 -1.44 0.84 3.15
CA TRP A 22 -0.38 1.45 2.35
C TRP A 22 0.08 2.80 2.90
N ALA A 23 -0.82 3.60 3.49
CA ALA A 23 -0.43 4.83 4.18
C ALA A 23 0.52 4.54 5.34
N ALA A 24 0.22 3.53 6.17
CA ALA A 24 1.08 3.13 7.28
C ALA A 24 2.41 2.54 6.79
N ALA A 25 2.38 1.65 5.77
CA ALA A 25 3.57 1.02 5.20
C ALA A 25 4.54 2.04 4.60
N LEU A 26 4.02 3.10 3.99
CA LEU A 26 4.81 4.16 3.34
C LEU A 26 5.09 5.36 4.26
N ALA A 27 4.62 5.31 5.50
CA ALA A 27 4.67 6.45 6.43
C ALA A 27 4.06 7.73 5.83
N TYR A 28 2.98 7.59 5.05
CA TYR A 28 2.13 8.72 4.68
C TYR A 28 1.28 9.12 5.90
N PRO A 29 0.75 10.35 5.95
CA PRO A 29 -0.14 10.74 7.04
C PRO A 29 -1.31 9.77 7.18
N ALA A 30 -1.76 9.57 8.43
CA ALA A 30 -2.93 8.73 8.69
C ALA A 30 -4.15 9.28 7.91
N PRO A 31 -4.83 8.44 7.10
CA PRO A 31 -5.94 8.91 6.29
C PRO A 31 -7.14 9.33 7.16
N ASP A 32 -7.76 10.42 6.77
CA ASP A 32 -9.05 10.85 7.32
C ASP A 32 -10.19 10.22 6.49
N VAL A 33 -10.61 9.03 6.88
CA VAL A 33 -11.66 8.27 6.18
C VAL A 33 -13.00 9.04 6.19
N GLU A 34 -13.36 9.64 7.33
CA GLU A 34 -14.61 10.40 7.43
C GLU A 34 -14.56 11.68 6.58
N GLY A 35 -13.44 12.38 6.57
CA GLY A 35 -13.24 13.53 5.69
C GLY A 35 -13.34 13.15 4.22
N TRP A 36 -12.81 12.01 3.81
CA TRP A 36 -12.97 11.48 2.46
C TRP A 36 -14.43 11.19 2.12
N HIS A 37 -15.15 10.53 3.03
CA HIS A 37 -16.58 10.27 2.85
C HIS A 37 -17.40 11.56 2.74
N ASN A 38 -17.12 12.55 3.59
CA ASN A 38 -17.77 13.85 3.52
C ASN A 38 -17.52 14.58 2.19
N PHE A 39 -16.29 14.49 1.68
CA PHE A 39 -15.96 15.00 0.36
C PHE A 39 -16.79 14.31 -0.72
N LEU A 40 -16.88 12.97 -0.70
CA LEU A 40 -17.66 12.22 -1.70
C LEU A 40 -19.16 12.55 -1.61
N ARG A 41 -19.71 12.71 -0.41
CA ARG A 41 -21.10 13.18 -0.22
C ARG A 41 -21.32 14.55 -0.84
N SER A 42 -20.37 15.47 -0.68
CA SER A 42 -20.42 16.79 -1.29
C SER A 42 -20.40 16.75 -2.82
N GLN A 43 -19.85 15.69 -3.41
CA GLN A 43 -19.82 15.43 -4.84
C GLN A 43 -21.06 14.66 -5.34
N GLY A 44 -22.04 14.41 -4.48
CA GLY A 44 -23.27 13.72 -4.83
C GLY A 44 -23.19 12.20 -4.81
N ARG A 45 -22.17 11.62 -4.19
CA ARG A 45 -22.05 10.16 -4.06
C ARG A 45 -23.05 9.62 -3.05
N SER A 46 -23.63 8.45 -3.33
CA SER A 46 -24.52 7.74 -2.40
C SER A 46 -23.75 7.11 -1.25
N GLU A 47 -24.43 6.81 -0.15
CA GLU A 47 -23.81 6.12 1.01
C GLU A 47 -23.19 4.77 0.62
N GLU A 48 -23.78 4.05 -0.34
CA GLU A 48 -23.26 2.78 -0.84
C GLU A 48 -21.93 2.92 -1.57
N ASP A 49 -21.67 4.11 -2.13
CA ASP A 49 -20.48 4.39 -2.94
C ASP A 49 -19.37 5.12 -2.18
N LEU A 50 -19.52 5.37 -0.88
CA LEU A 50 -18.51 6.09 -0.10
C LEU A 50 -17.17 5.33 -0.02
N ASN A 51 -17.22 4.00 -0.03
CA ASN A 51 -16.02 3.16 -0.09
C ASN A 51 -15.78 2.56 -1.49
N ALA A 52 -16.29 3.21 -2.53
CA ALA A 52 -15.97 2.81 -3.92
C ALA A 52 -14.56 3.24 -4.33
N THR A 53 -14.04 4.30 -3.72
CA THR A 53 -12.70 4.84 -3.97
C THR A 53 -12.06 5.32 -2.67
N PHE A 54 -10.73 5.36 -2.66
CA PHE A 54 -9.94 5.95 -1.59
C PHE A 54 -8.61 6.46 -2.15
N ALA A 55 -8.00 7.44 -1.51
CA ALA A 55 -6.72 7.97 -1.95
C ALA A 55 -5.84 8.33 -0.77
N ILE A 56 -4.53 8.13 -0.95
CA ILE A 56 -3.51 8.62 -0.04
C ILE A 56 -2.46 9.39 -0.82
N GLU A 57 -1.88 10.40 -0.19
CA GLU A 57 -0.92 11.29 -0.82
C GLU A 57 0.29 11.53 0.08
N ASP A 58 1.45 11.68 -0.55
CA ASP A 58 2.62 12.24 0.09
C ASP A 58 2.45 13.77 0.16
N PRO A 59 2.40 14.38 1.36
CA PRO A 59 2.24 15.84 1.47
C PRO A 59 3.37 16.63 0.81
N ALA A 60 4.57 16.04 0.72
CA ALA A 60 5.71 16.65 0.04
C ALA A 60 5.60 16.59 -1.49
N GLY A 61 4.68 15.78 -2.04
CA GLY A 61 4.49 15.60 -3.47
C GLY A 61 5.67 14.93 -4.19
N VAL A 62 6.55 14.26 -3.44
CA VAL A 62 7.74 13.59 -3.98
C VAL A 62 7.41 12.16 -4.40
N ARG A 63 6.69 11.43 -3.55
CA ARG A 63 6.28 10.06 -3.82
C ARG A 63 4.91 10.04 -4.51
N PRO A 64 4.58 8.99 -5.28
CA PRO A 64 3.34 8.96 -6.04
C PRO A 64 2.10 8.95 -5.14
N ARG A 65 1.02 9.58 -5.63
CA ARG A 65 -0.31 9.39 -5.09
C ARG A 65 -0.73 7.94 -5.32
N MET A 66 -1.35 7.33 -4.33
CA MET A 66 -1.94 6.00 -4.47
C MET A 66 -3.46 6.11 -4.41
N PHE A 67 -4.11 5.50 -5.38
CA PHE A 67 -5.55 5.48 -5.52
C PHE A 67 -6.06 4.05 -5.44
N PHE A 68 -7.16 3.84 -4.74
CA PHE A 68 -7.76 2.54 -4.53
C PHE A 68 -9.18 2.58 -5.06
N GLN A 69 -9.52 1.64 -5.92
CA GLN A 69 -10.86 1.54 -6.48
C GLN A 69 -11.45 0.16 -6.25
N ARG A 70 -12.73 0.15 -5.87
CA ARG A 70 -13.42 -1.10 -5.60
C ARG A 70 -13.68 -1.86 -6.89
N VAL A 71 -13.32 -3.14 -6.86
CA VAL A 71 -13.73 -4.14 -7.81
C VAL A 71 -14.47 -5.25 -7.04
N TYR A 72 -15.22 -6.08 -7.75
CA TYR A 72 -15.99 -7.15 -7.11
C TYR A 72 -15.30 -8.51 -7.27
N GLU A 73 -14.32 -8.60 -8.15
CA GLU A 73 -13.53 -9.81 -8.35
C GLU A 73 -12.35 -9.82 -7.38
N PRO A 74 -12.23 -10.85 -6.52
CA PRO A 74 -11.04 -11.01 -5.71
C PRO A 74 -9.82 -11.29 -6.57
N LYS A 75 -8.65 -10.91 -6.07
CA LYS A 75 -7.39 -11.21 -6.74
C LYS A 75 -7.21 -12.73 -6.88
N SER A 76 -6.88 -13.21 -8.07
CA SER A 76 -6.75 -14.65 -8.38
C SER A 76 -5.43 -15.03 -9.03
N VAL A 77 -4.75 -14.09 -9.70
CA VAL A 77 -3.47 -14.35 -10.40
C VAL A 77 -2.36 -13.47 -9.80
N LYS A 78 -1.12 -13.88 -10.05
CA LYS A 78 0.06 -13.13 -9.61
C LYS A 78 0.08 -11.73 -10.25
N ASN A 79 0.47 -10.71 -9.47
CA ASN A 79 0.70 -9.36 -9.99
C ASN A 79 1.76 -9.38 -11.10
N GLN A 80 1.51 -8.67 -12.19
CA GLN A 80 2.52 -8.43 -13.22
C GLN A 80 3.46 -7.27 -12.86
N VAL A 81 2.96 -6.32 -12.06
CA VAL A 81 3.73 -5.23 -11.46
C VAL A 81 3.63 -5.38 -9.95
N HIS A 82 4.76 -5.36 -9.27
CA HIS A 82 4.81 -5.33 -7.81
C HIS A 82 5.69 -4.19 -7.35
N LEU A 83 5.39 -3.66 -6.17
CA LEU A 83 6.15 -2.60 -5.55
C LEU A 83 7.25 -3.21 -4.68
N ASP A 84 8.39 -2.56 -4.62
CA ASP A 84 9.47 -2.91 -3.72
C ASP A 84 9.62 -1.80 -2.68
N LEU A 85 9.55 -2.17 -1.41
CA LEU A 85 9.70 -1.26 -0.27
C LEU A 85 11.08 -1.46 0.35
N ALA A 86 11.90 -0.44 0.34
CA ALA A 86 13.14 -0.46 1.12
C ALA A 86 12.81 -0.39 2.61
N ALA A 87 13.29 -1.35 3.39
CA ALA A 87 13.12 -1.33 4.84
C ALA A 87 13.84 -0.11 5.43
N PRO A 88 13.22 0.59 6.40
CA PRO A 88 13.89 1.69 7.08
C PRO A 88 15.17 1.23 7.78
N ALA A 89 16.21 2.06 7.74
CA ALA A 89 17.45 1.78 8.43
C ALA A 89 17.24 1.75 9.96
N ALA A 90 17.86 0.77 10.61
CA ALA A 90 17.89 0.66 12.07
C ALA A 90 19.34 0.45 12.53
N HIS A 91 19.90 1.44 13.21
CA HIS A 91 21.34 1.50 13.55
C HIS A 91 21.85 0.32 14.39
N SER A 92 20.97 -0.44 15.02
CA SER A 92 21.31 -1.61 15.82
C SER A 92 21.26 -2.95 15.08
N LEU A 93 20.85 -2.95 13.80
CA LEU A 93 20.64 -4.15 13.00
C LEU A 93 21.49 -4.13 11.74
N ASP A 94 21.81 -5.31 11.22
CA ASP A 94 22.27 -5.45 9.83
C ASP A 94 21.08 -5.35 8.86
N ARG A 95 21.37 -5.31 7.56
CA ARG A 95 20.31 -5.13 6.55
C ARG A 95 19.23 -6.21 6.61
N ALA A 96 19.61 -7.47 6.81
CA ALA A 96 18.65 -8.56 6.95
C ALA A 96 17.76 -8.37 8.19
N GLY A 97 18.33 -7.93 9.30
CA GLY A 97 17.58 -7.61 10.52
C GLY A 97 16.64 -6.43 10.35
N GLU A 98 17.03 -5.41 9.59
CA GLU A 98 16.15 -4.27 9.26
C GLU A 98 14.95 -4.72 8.43
N ILE A 99 15.18 -5.56 7.42
CA ILE A 99 14.13 -6.14 6.58
C ILE A 99 13.17 -6.97 7.43
N ASP A 100 13.69 -7.89 8.25
CA ASP A 100 12.86 -8.74 9.10
C ASP A 100 12.02 -7.92 10.10
N ALA A 101 12.61 -6.91 10.72
CA ALA A 101 11.90 -6.03 11.64
C ALA A 101 10.77 -5.25 10.94
N PHE A 102 11.02 -4.77 9.73
CA PHE A 102 10.01 -4.07 8.96
C PHE A 102 8.89 -5.02 8.50
N VAL A 103 9.24 -6.24 8.08
CA VAL A 103 8.26 -7.28 7.73
C VAL A 103 7.32 -7.57 8.90
N GLU A 104 7.83 -7.68 10.13
CA GLU A 104 6.97 -7.89 11.31
C GLU A 104 6.01 -6.70 11.55
N GLN A 105 6.45 -5.48 11.31
CA GLN A 105 5.56 -4.31 11.39
C GLN A 105 4.45 -4.38 10.33
N LEU A 106 4.78 -4.75 9.10
CA LEU A 106 3.81 -4.90 8.02
C LEU A 106 2.81 -6.02 8.28
N ILE A 107 3.25 -7.13 8.88
CA ILE A 107 2.37 -8.22 9.32
C ILE A 107 1.38 -7.72 10.37
N ALA A 108 1.83 -6.92 11.33
CA ALA A 108 0.96 -6.32 12.33
C ALA A 108 -0.09 -5.37 11.72
N LEU A 109 0.18 -4.80 10.55
CA LEU A 109 -0.75 -3.96 9.77
C LEU A 109 -1.70 -4.76 8.86
N GLY A 110 -1.53 -6.08 8.77
CA GLY A 110 -2.40 -6.96 8.00
C GLY A 110 -1.80 -7.59 6.76
N ALA A 111 -0.50 -7.41 6.50
CA ALA A 111 0.19 -8.10 5.41
C ALA A 111 0.51 -9.55 5.77
N HIS A 112 0.81 -10.34 4.74
CA HIS A 112 1.23 -11.73 4.90
C HIS A 112 2.61 -11.94 4.29
N ARG A 113 3.49 -12.67 5.01
CA ARG A 113 4.76 -13.13 4.45
C ARG A 113 4.47 -14.31 3.51
N LEU A 114 4.95 -14.24 2.27
CA LEU A 114 4.84 -15.34 1.31
C LEU A 114 6.11 -16.18 1.28
N ARG A 115 7.28 -15.56 1.11
CA ARG A 115 8.57 -16.24 1.13
C ARG A 115 9.72 -15.26 1.33
N ALA A 116 10.83 -15.76 1.88
CA ALA A 116 12.12 -15.07 1.88
C ALA A 116 12.99 -15.59 0.74
N VAL A 117 13.76 -14.72 0.11
CA VAL A 117 14.67 -15.02 -0.98
C VAL A 117 16.08 -14.57 -0.61
N LYS A 118 17.08 -15.44 -0.79
CA LYS A 118 18.47 -15.23 -0.37
C LYS A 118 19.48 -15.44 -1.51
N ASP A 119 19.08 -15.35 -2.77
CA ASP A 119 19.95 -15.67 -3.90
C ASP A 119 21.00 -14.57 -4.16
N ASP A 120 20.56 -13.43 -4.69
CA ASP A 120 21.42 -12.25 -4.95
C ASP A 120 21.08 -11.11 -3.98
N GLY A 121 21.22 -11.38 -2.68
CA GLY A 121 20.77 -10.49 -1.63
C GLY A 121 19.60 -11.08 -0.86
N TYR A 122 19.11 -10.33 0.13
CA TYR A 122 17.99 -10.76 0.97
C TYR A 122 16.80 -9.85 0.74
N PHE A 123 15.67 -10.43 0.41
CA PHE A 123 14.38 -9.73 0.36
C PHE A 123 13.24 -10.68 0.72
N VAL A 124 12.12 -10.12 1.11
CA VAL A 124 10.93 -10.87 1.49
C VAL A 124 9.78 -10.52 0.56
N VAL A 125 9.16 -11.53 -0.04
CA VAL A 125 7.93 -11.37 -0.81
C VAL A 125 6.75 -11.44 0.14
N MET A 126 5.87 -10.45 0.07
CA MET A 126 4.71 -10.29 0.91
C MET A 126 3.44 -10.15 0.08
N ALA A 127 2.28 -10.30 0.72
CA ALA A 127 0.99 -9.90 0.19
C ALA A 127 0.37 -8.84 1.10
N ASP A 128 -0.24 -7.82 0.50
CA ASP A 128 -1.00 -6.82 1.23
C ASP A 128 -2.37 -7.39 1.70
N PRO A 129 -3.20 -6.65 2.46
CA PRO A 129 -4.50 -7.14 2.90
C PRO A 129 -5.47 -7.53 1.78
N GLU A 130 -5.21 -7.10 0.55
CA GLU A 130 -5.97 -7.44 -0.66
C GLU A 130 -5.29 -8.50 -1.52
N GLU A 131 -4.28 -9.19 -0.98
CA GLU A 131 -3.50 -10.25 -1.62
C GLU A 131 -2.61 -9.77 -2.79
N ASN A 132 -2.39 -8.46 -2.94
CA ASN A 132 -1.42 -7.94 -3.90
C ASN A 132 0.00 -8.20 -3.42
N GLU A 133 0.82 -8.83 -4.25
CA GLU A 133 2.22 -9.12 -3.91
C GLU A 133 3.08 -7.86 -4.01
N PHE A 134 3.98 -7.73 -3.03
CA PHE A 134 5.03 -6.70 -3.00
C PHE A 134 6.27 -7.27 -2.32
N CYS A 135 7.40 -6.60 -2.46
CA CYS A 135 8.65 -7.03 -1.84
C CYS A 135 9.12 -6.03 -0.79
N VAL A 136 9.89 -6.53 0.16
CA VAL A 136 10.64 -5.74 1.16
C VAL A 136 12.12 -6.08 1.01
N ASP A 137 12.97 -5.06 0.73
CA ASP A 137 14.41 -5.18 0.54
C ASP A 137 15.21 -4.19 1.40
#